data_ab463733a6c2f6328da4efc8912b11cb
#
_entry.id   ab463733a6c2f6328da4efc8912b11cb
#
_cell.length_a   1.000
_cell.length_b   1.000
_cell.length_c   1.000
_cell.angle_alpha   90.00
_cell.angle_beta   90.00
_cell.angle_gamma   90.00
#
_symmetry.space_group_name_H-M   'P 1'
#
loop_
_entity.id
_entity.type
_entity.pdbx_description
1 polymer ?
#
loop_
_entity_poly.entity_id
_entity_poly.type
_entity_poly.pdbx_seq_one_letter_code
_entity_poly.pdbx_strand_id
1 'polypeptide(L)'
;DVYEKEHAFCDLLVIGGGPAGLSAALVAGRSGARVVLCDDDFMLGGRLNGDRREIDGMTGSAWARAAEAELAALPEVRVLRRTNVFGAYDDGTFGALERVADHVREPARNQPRQRLWKIVARRAVLAAGATERPIVFGGNDRPGVMMSSAVRTYLNRFGVAAGSRVVLFAAGDDAWTTALDL
;
A
#
# COMPACT_ATOMS: atom_id res chain seq x y z
N ASP A 1 26.54 8.17 -0.20
CA ASP A 1 25.15 7.83 -0.54
C ASP A 1 24.78 8.48 -1.87
N VAL A 2 24.08 7.75 -2.72
CA VAL A 2 23.62 8.21 -4.03
C VAL A 2 22.11 8.48 -3.96
N TYR A 3 21.71 9.67 -4.41
CA TYR A 3 20.32 10.09 -4.51
C TYR A 3 20.04 10.53 -5.95
N GLU A 4 18.85 10.23 -6.44
CA GLU A 4 18.43 10.57 -7.81
C GLU A 4 17.17 11.43 -7.81
N LYS A 5 16.99 12.17 -8.92
CA LYS A 5 15.75 12.87 -9.24
C LYS A 5 15.26 12.38 -10.58
N GLU A 6 13.98 12.03 -10.62
CA GLU A 6 13.32 11.53 -11.82
C GLU A 6 12.02 12.27 -12.09
N HIS A 7 11.60 12.22 -13.34
CA HIS A 7 10.37 12.83 -13.82
C HIS A 7 9.48 11.79 -14.48
N ALA A 8 8.18 11.88 -14.22
CA ALA A 8 7.18 11.05 -14.88
C ALA A 8 6.01 11.90 -15.34
N PHE A 9 5.43 11.50 -16.47
CA PHE A 9 4.22 12.11 -17.04
C PHE A 9 3.20 11.00 -17.25
N CYS A 10 1.98 11.18 -16.74
CA CYS A 10 0.93 10.18 -16.86
C CYS A 10 -0.44 10.82 -17.09
N ASP A 11 -1.36 10.01 -17.59
CA ASP A 11 -2.76 10.39 -17.72
C ASP A 11 -3.47 10.19 -16.38
N LEU A 12 -3.05 9.16 -15.62
CA LEU A 12 -3.57 8.86 -14.29
C LEU A 12 -2.44 8.52 -13.31
N LEU A 13 -2.38 9.25 -12.20
CA LEU A 13 -1.64 8.88 -11.01
C LEU A 13 -2.58 8.18 -10.03
N VAL A 14 -2.23 6.96 -9.61
CA VAL A 14 -2.94 6.24 -8.55
C VAL A 14 -2.07 6.22 -7.29
N ILE A 15 -2.61 6.74 -6.19
CA ILE A 15 -1.92 6.86 -4.91
C ILE A 15 -2.51 5.83 -3.96
N GLY A 16 -1.77 4.75 -3.72
CA GLY A 16 -2.15 3.59 -2.93
C GLY A 16 -2.48 2.36 -3.79
N GLY A 17 -1.80 1.26 -3.51
CA GLY A 17 -1.90 -0.04 -4.21
C GLY A 17 -2.80 -1.05 -3.50
N GLY A 18 -3.76 -0.58 -2.71
CA GLY A 18 -4.84 -1.42 -2.15
C GLY A 18 -5.86 -1.82 -3.23
N PRO A 19 -6.95 -2.55 -2.85
CA PRO A 19 -7.92 -3.06 -3.83
C PRO A 19 -8.53 -1.96 -4.71
N ALA A 20 -8.84 -0.80 -4.15
CA ALA A 20 -9.38 0.33 -4.91
C ALA A 20 -8.37 0.89 -5.92
N GLY A 21 -7.11 1.06 -5.51
CA GLY A 21 -6.05 1.57 -6.39
C GLY A 21 -5.68 0.57 -7.48
N LEU A 22 -5.56 -0.71 -7.15
CA LEU A 22 -5.33 -1.77 -8.14
C LEU A 22 -6.44 -1.83 -9.18
N SER A 23 -7.71 -1.77 -8.74
CA SER A 23 -8.85 -1.76 -9.67
C SER A 23 -8.85 -0.53 -10.58
N ALA A 24 -8.56 0.66 -10.03
CA ALA A 24 -8.47 1.88 -10.82
C ALA A 24 -7.33 1.82 -11.85
N ALA A 25 -6.17 1.32 -11.44
CA ALA A 25 -5.01 1.18 -12.31
C ALA A 25 -5.26 0.17 -13.44
N LEU A 26 -5.91 -0.98 -13.14
CA LEU A 26 -6.28 -1.99 -14.13
C LEU A 26 -7.25 -1.42 -15.17
N VAL A 27 -8.31 -0.76 -14.74
CA VAL A 27 -9.30 -0.17 -15.66
C VAL A 27 -8.63 0.86 -16.60
N ALA A 28 -7.82 1.74 -16.04
CA ALA A 28 -7.12 2.76 -16.83
C ALA A 28 -6.05 2.14 -17.75
N GLY A 29 -5.25 1.21 -17.24
CA GLY A 29 -4.20 0.55 -18.00
C GLY A 29 -4.74 -0.28 -19.17
N ARG A 30 -5.84 -1.03 -18.96
CA ARG A 30 -6.54 -1.77 -20.02
C ARG A 30 -7.10 -0.87 -21.12
N SER A 31 -7.42 0.39 -20.80
CA SER A 31 -7.86 1.38 -21.80
C SER A 31 -6.69 2.02 -22.58
N GLY A 32 -5.44 1.66 -22.28
CA GLY A 32 -4.25 2.21 -22.92
C GLY A 32 -3.79 3.54 -22.33
N ALA A 33 -4.31 3.96 -21.18
CA ALA A 33 -3.85 5.15 -20.51
C ALA A 33 -2.45 4.95 -19.90
N ARG A 34 -1.64 6.01 -19.88
CA ARG A 34 -0.38 6.03 -19.14
C ARG A 34 -0.69 6.16 -17.67
N VAL A 35 -0.39 5.11 -16.90
CA VAL A 35 -0.68 5.03 -15.46
C VAL A 35 0.61 4.97 -14.66
N VAL A 36 0.69 5.75 -13.60
CA VAL A 36 1.69 5.58 -12.52
C VAL A 36 0.93 5.20 -11.28
N LEU A 37 1.23 4.02 -10.72
CA LEU A 37 0.71 3.55 -9.43
C LEU A 37 1.83 3.63 -8.39
N CYS A 38 1.62 4.39 -7.32
CA CYS A 38 2.54 4.50 -6.19
C CYS A 38 1.96 3.83 -4.96
N ASP A 39 2.77 3.04 -4.26
CA ASP A 39 2.44 2.47 -2.94
C ASP A 39 3.65 2.50 -2.03
N ASP A 40 3.48 2.81 -0.75
CA ASP A 40 4.56 2.92 0.22
C ASP A 40 5.03 1.55 0.77
N ASP A 41 4.23 0.51 0.57
CA ASP A 41 4.60 -0.86 0.91
C ASP A 41 5.49 -1.50 -0.18
N PHE A 42 6.20 -2.54 0.20
CA PHE A 42 6.96 -3.39 -0.73
C PHE A 42 6.07 -4.41 -1.45
N MET A 43 4.83 -4.59 -0.99
CA MET A 43 3.85 -5.54 -1.53
C MET A 43 2.53 -4.82 -1.75
N LEU A 44 2.01 -4.87 -2.97
CA LEU A 44 0.69 -4.33 -3.26
C LEU A 44 -0.42 -5.18 -2.62
N GLY A 45 -1.60 -4.61 -2.49
CA GLY A 45 -2.78 -5.26 -1.90
C GLY A 45 -3.32 -4.54 -0.67
N GLY A 46 -2.51 -3.70 -0.01
CA GLY A 46 -2.92 -2.97 1.18
C GLY A 46 -3.52 -3.90 2.25
N ARG A 47 -4.75 -3.61 2.70
CA ARG A 47 -5.44 -4.42 3.72
C ARG A 47 -5.73 -5.87 3.31
N LEU A 48 -5.77 -6.18 2.02
CA LEU A 48 -5.95 -7.56 1.55
C LEU A 48 -4.84 -8.51 2.01
N ASN A 49 -3.66 -7.99 2.28
CA ASN A 49 -2.53 -8.77 2.78
C ASN A 49 -2.68 -9.19 4.25
N GLY A 50 -3.53 -8.51 5.00
CA GLY A 50 -3.85 -8.80 6.40
C GLY A 50 -5.28 -9.28 6.61
N ASP A 51 -6.00 -9.69 5.55
CA ASP A 51 -7.41 -10.07 5.59
C ASP A 51 -7.58 -11.46 4.94
N ARG A 52 -8.55 -12.23 5.41
CA ARG A 52 -8.91 -13.55 4.83
C ARG A 52 -10.02 -13.46 3.78
N ARG A 53 -10.47 -12.25 3.43
CA ARG A 53 -11.51 -12.07 2.41
C ARG A 53 -11.06 -12.62 1.06
N GLU A 54 -12.02 -13.18 0.36
CA GLU A 54 -11.85 -13.63 -1.02
C GLU A 54 -12.40 -12.58 -2.00
N ILE A 55 -11.74 -12.47 -3.13
CA ILE A 55 -12.17 -11.69 -4.29
C ILE A 55 -12.10 -12.61 -5.50
N ASP A 56 -13.21 -12.77 -6.21
CA ASP A 56 -13.31 -13.63 -7.40
C ASP A 56 -12.81 -15.08 -7.14
N GLY A 57 -13.11 -15.63 -5.95
CA GLY A 57 -12.71 -16.97 -5.55
C GLY A 57 -11.22 -17.14 -5.20
N MET A 58 -10.48 -16.06 -5.09
CA MET A 58 -9.06 -16.03 -4.67
C MET A 58 -8.93 -15.34 -3.31
N THR A 59 -7.91 -15.74 -2.54
CA THR A 59 -7.54 -14.94 -1.37
C THR A 59 -7.18 -13.52 -1.80
N GLY A 60 -7.47 -12.52 -0.97
CA GLY A 60 -7.21 -11.12 -1.31
C GLY A 60 -5.76 -10.85 -1.72
N SER A 61 -4.80 -11.51 -1.06
CA SER A 61 -3.38 -11.40 -1.43
C SER A 61 -3.04 -12.08 -2.77
N ALA A 62 -3.73 -13.17 -3.14
CA ALA A 62 -3.56 -13.81 -4.45
C ALA A 62 -4.14 -12.93 -5.56
N TRP A 63 -5.32 -12.36 -5.33
CA TRP A 63 -5.92 -11.41 -6.25
C TRP A 63 -5.02 -10.18 -6.49
N ALA A 64 -4.45 -9.61 -5.43
CA ALA A 64 -3.55 -8.47 -5.54
C ALA A 64 -2.29 -8.81 -6.37
N ARG A 65 -1.70 -10.00 -6.18
CA ARG A 65 -0.57 -10.47 -7.01
C ARG A 65 -0.95 -10.66 -8.47
N ALA A 66 -2.13 -11.21 -8.75
CA ALA A 66 -2.63 -11.38 -10.11
C ALA A 66 -2.86 -10.01 -10.79
N ALA A 67 -3.48 -9.07 -10.07
CA ALA A 67 -3.66 -7.70 -10.53
C ALA A 67 -2.32 -7.00 -10.84
N GLU A 68 -1.33 -7.17 -9.96
CA GLU A 68 -0.01 -6.61 -10.18
C GLU A 68 0.70 -7.23 -11.38
N ALA A 69 0.61 -8.55 -11.56
CA ALA A 69 1.19 -9.23 -12.72
C ALA A 69 0.57 -8.74 -14.03
N GLU A 70 -0.74 -8.51 -14.05
CA GLU A 70 -1.42 -7.93 -15.21
C GLU A 70 -0.96 -6.49 -15.46
N LEU A 71 -0.88 -5.64 -14.44
CA LEU A 71 -0.37 -4.27 -14.56
C LEU A 71 1.06 -4.23 -15.10
N ALA A 72 1.91 -5.14 -14.67
CA ALA A 72 3.29 -5.25 -15.14
C ALA A 72 3.40 -5.67 -16.63
N ALA A 73 2.39 -6.32 -17.17
CA ALA A 73 2.31 -6.69 -18.59
C ALA A 73 1.79 -5.56 -19.50
N LEU A 74 1.23 -4.49 -18.93
CA LEU A 74 0.71 -3.35 -19.67
C LEU A 74 1.83 -2.33 -19.95
N PRO A 75 2.16 -2.02 -21.22
CA PRO A 75 3.34 -1.25 -21.57
C PRO A 75 3.31 0.21 -21.06
N GLU A 76 2.12 0.77 -20.90
CA GLU A 76 1.92 2.17 -20.48
C GLU A 76 1.71 2.30 -18.94
N VAL A 77 1.88 1.20 -18.20
CA VAL A 77 1.70 1.19 -16.73
C VAL A 77 3.04 1.08 -16.03
N ARG A 78 3.28 1.97 -15.08
CA ARG A 78 4.42 1.92 -14.18
C ARG A 78 3.97 1.75 -12.75
N VAL A 79 4.45 0.72 -12.09
CA VAL A 79 4.23 0.46 -10.66
C VAL A 79 5.46 0.85 -9.88
N LEU A 80 5.30 1.76 -8.92
CA LEU A 80 6.35 2.23 -8.01
C LEU A 80 6.00 1.78 -6.58
N ARG A 81 6.62 0.69 -6.14
CA ARG A 81 6.54 0.21 -4.75
C ARG A 81 7.49 1.00 -3.86
N ARG A 82 7.31 0.92 -2.54
CA ARG A 82 8.11 1.65 -1.55
C ARG A 82 8.16 3.15 -1.83
N THR A 83 7.10 3.67 -2.45
CA THR A 83 7.03 5.02 -2.96
C THR A 83 5.91 5.78 -2.26
N ASN A 84 6.27 6.74 -1.45
CA ASN A 84 5.34 7.62 -0.75
C ASN A 84 5.10 8.89 -1.57
N VAL A 85 3.85 9.17 -1.91
CA VAL A 85 3.44 10.45 -2.49
C VAL A 85 3.19 11.42 -1.34
N PHE A 86 4.08 12.37 -1.15
CA PHE A 86 4.09 13.27 0.01
C PHE A 86 3.50 14.66 -0.26
N GLY A 87 3.24 15.00 -1.53
CA GLY A 87 2.72 16.33 -1.84
C GLY A 87 1.99 16.39 -3.18
N ALA A 88 0.98 17.25 -3.22
CA ALA A 88 0.29 17.66 -4.43
C ALA A 88 0.44 19.17 -4.57
N TYR A 89 0.79 19.63 -5.76
CA TYR A 89 1.15 21.01 -6.07
C TYR A 89 0.35 21.49 -7.28
N ASP A 90 0.55 22.72 -7.66
CA ASP A 90 -0.13 23.32 -8.80
C ASP A 90 0.16 22.56 -10.12
N ASP A 91 -0.72 22.76 -11.10
CA ASP A 91 -0.63 22.21 -12.45
C ASP A 91 -0.53 20.66 -12.50
N GLY A 92 -1.19 19.97 -11.57
CA GLY A 92 -1.20 18.51 -11.52
C GLY A 92 0.16 17.90 -11.21
N THR A 93 1.02 18.62 -10.53
CA THR A 93 2.33 18.15 -10.09
C THR A 93 2.25 17.46 -8.75
N PHE A 94 2.90 16.30 -8.63
CA PHE A 94 3.00 15.52 -7.39
C PHE A 94 4.47 15.22 -7.08
N GLY A 95 4.82 15.29 -5.80
CA GLY A 95 6.11 14.84 -5.28
C GLY A 95 5.99 13.45 -4.68
N ALA A 96 6.88 12.54 -5.06
CA ALA A 96 6.95 11.22 -4.46
C ALA A 96 8.39 10.83 -4.14
N LEU A 97 8.56 10.06 -3.07
CA LEU A 97 9.86 9.56 -2.62
C LEU A 97 9.85 8.02 -2.68
N GLU A 98 10.67 7.48 -3.57
CA GLU A 98 10.91 6.06 -3.71
C GLU A 98 12.11 5.62 -2.87
N ARG A 99 11.93 4.62 -2.01
CA ARG A 99 13.00 3.98 -1.23
C ARG A 99 13.59 2.84 -2.04
N VAL A 100 14.54 3.15 -2.94
CA VAL A 100 15.10 2.18 -3.89
C VAL A 100 15.97 1.15 -3.18
N ALA A 101 16.90 1.59 -2.33
CA ALA A 101 17.86 0.72 -1.67
C ALA A 101 18.01 1.00 -0.16
N ASP A 102 17.15 1.81 0.46
CA ASP A 102 17.20 2.07 1.92
C ASP A 102 17.05 0.81 2.77
N HIS A 103 16.37 -0.20 2.25
CA HIS A 103 16.14 -1.49 2.90
C HIS A 103 17.25 -2.51 2.63
N VAL A 104 18.24 -2.17 1.80
CA VAL A 104 19.35 -3.03 1.44
C VAL A 104 20.58 -2.64 2.25
N ARG A 105 21.16 -3.61 2.97
CA ARG A 105 22.36 -3.36 3.80
C ARG A 105 23.55 -2.93 2.96
N GLU A 106 23.76 -3.62 1.84
CA GLU A 106 24.87 -3.38 0.92
C GLU A 106 24.28 -3.18 -0.50
N PRO A 107 23.89 -1.94 -0.85
CA PRO A 107 23.37 -1.66 -2.19
C PRO A 107 24.47 -1.81 -3.24
N ALA A 108 24.06 -2.14 -4.47
CA ALA A 108 24.98 -2.23 -5.59
C ALA A 108 25.67 -0.87 -5.84
N ARG A 109 26.87 -0.92 -6.44
CA ARG A 109 27.61 0.30 -6.79
C ARG A 109 26.74 1.21 -7.67
N ASN A 110 26.64 2.47 -7.31
CA ASN A 110 25.82 3.49 -8.00
C ASN A 110 24.30 3.27 -7.91
N GLN A 111 23.81 2.33 -7.10
CA GLN A 111 22.39 2.21 -6.83
C GLN A 111 21.95 3.36 -5.90
N PRO A 112 20.92 4.16 -6.25
CA PRO A 112 20.46 5.21 -5.37
C PRO A 112 19.81 4.62 -4.13
N ARG A 113 19.98 5.26 -2.99
CA ARG A 113 19.23 4.91 -1.78
C ARG A 113 17.77 5.29 -1.93
N GLN A 114 17.56 6.51 -2.40
CA GLN A 114 16.24 7.08 -2.61
C GLN A 114 16.20 7.82 -3.94
N ARG A 115 15.01 7.88 -4.51
CA ARG A 115 14.72 8.61 -5.73
C ARG A 115 13.56 9.55 -5.50
N LEU A 116 13.78 10.83 -5.77
CA LEU A 116 12.75 11.85 -5.73
C LEU A 116 12.08 11.93 -7.10
N TRP A 117 10.79 11.64 -7.14
CA TRP A 117 9.97 11.75 -8.32
C TRP A 117 9.22 13.07 -8.36
N LYS A 118 9.28 13.75 -9.48
CA LYS A 118 8.32 14.79 -9.88
C LYS A 118 7.38 14.19 -10.92
N ILE A 119 6.13 13.94 -10.52
CA ILE A 119 5.12 13.31 -11.37
C ILE A 119 4.13 14.38 -11.80
N VAL A 120 3.95 14.54 -13.10
CA VAL A 120 2.91 15.42 -13.67
C VAL A 120 1.79 14.53 -14.21
N ALA A 121 0.61 14.64 -13.62
CA ALA A 121 -0.54 13.80 -13.93
C ALA A 121 -1.72 14.66 -14.40
N ARG A 122 -2.44 14.20 -15.42
CA ARG A 122 -3.69 14.84 -15.84
C ARG A 122 -4.80 14.68 -14.82
N ARG A 123 -4.82 13.54 -14.15
CA ARG A 123 -5.76 13.19 -13.05
C ARG A 123 -5.06 12.35 -12.00
N ALA A 124 -5.56 12.41 -10.78
CA ALA A 124 -5.10 11.56 -9.71
C ALA A 124 -6.28 10.88 -9.00
N VAL A 125 -6.06 9.63 -8.58
CA VAL A 125 -6.96 8.87 -7.71
C VAL A 125 -6.25 8.67 -6.38
N LEU A 126 -6.82 9.20 -5.31
CA LEU A 126 -6.36 8.97 -3.94
C LEU A 126 -7.05 7.71 -3.40
N ALA A 127 -6.29 6.61 -3.34
CA ALA A 127 -6.71 5.30 -2.85
C ALA A 127 -5.88 4.83 -1.64
N ALA A 128 -5.42 5.80 -0.83
CA ALA A 128 -4.49 5.59 0.29
C ALA A 128 -5.10 4.84 1.48
N GLY A 129 -6.39 4.44 1.40
CA GLY A 129 -7.08 3.73 2.47
C GLY A 129 -7.42 4.63 3.66
N ALA A 130 -7.55 4.00 4.82
CA ALA A 130 -7.85 4.69 6.08
C ALA A 130 -7.05 4.08 7.22
N THR A 131 -6.52 4.92 8.08
CA THR A 131 -5.84 4.51 9.31
C THR A 131 -6.85 4.29 10.41
N GLU A 132 -6.76 3.15 11.10
CA GLU A 132 -7.57 2.85 12.27
C GLU A 132 -7.25 3.84 13.39
N ARG A 133 -8.28 4.36 14.06
CA ARG A 133 -8.11 5.27 15.19
C ARG A 133 -8.15 4.48 16.50
N PRO A 134 -7.14 4.61 17.36
CA PRO A 134 -7.16 3.98 18.66
C PRO A 134 -8.26 4.58 19.53
N ILE A 135 -8.93 3.72 20.31
CA ILE A 135 -9.85 4.17 21.37
C ILE A 135 -9.01 4.60 22.57
N VAL A 136 -9.34 5.79 23.10
CA VAL A 136 -8.62 6.35 24.24
C VAL A 136 -9.18 5.77 25.56
N PHE A 137 -8.32 5.13 26.35
CA PHE A 137 -8.63 4.67 27.71
C PHE A 137 -7.34 4.64 28.56
N GLY A 138 -7.47 4.52 29.87
CA GLY A 138 -6.32 4.52 30.78
C GLY A 138 -5.36 3.37 30.51
N GLY A 139 -4.09 3.68 30.18
CA GLY A 139 -3.05 2.68 29.91
C GLY A 139 -3.12 2.07 28.52
N ASN A 140 -3.75 2.74 27.54
CA ASN A 140 -3.82 2.27 26.15
C ASN A 140 -2.46 2.29 25.41
N ASP A 141 -1.43 2.84 26.04
CA ASP A 141 -0.03 2.87 25.57
C ASP A 141 0.81 1.68 26.08
N ARG A 142 0.21 0.77 26.86
CA ARG A 142 0.95 -0.38 27.40
C ARG A 142 1.26 -1.39 26.30
N PRO A 143 2.42 -2.09 26.40
CA PRO A 143 2.73 -3.22 25.54
C PRO A 143 1.60 -4.26 25.54
N GLY A 144 1.22 -4.72 24.35
CA GLY A 144 0.10 -5.66 24.17
C GLY A 144 -1.24 -4.98 23.88
N VAL A 145 -1.36 -3.66 24.02
CA VAL A 145 -2.51 -2.91 23.49
C VAL A 145 -2.24 -2.59 22.03
N MET A 146 -3.03 -3.17 21.14
CA MET A 146 -2.81 -3.11 19.70
C MET A 146 -4.11 -2.75 18.97
N MET A 147 -3.98 -2.10 17.83
CA MET A 147 -5.11 -1.89 16.93
C MET A 147 -5.52 -3.20 16.26
N SER A 148 -6.78 -3.36 15.98
CA SER A 148 -7.39 -4.54 15.38
C SER A 148 -6.75 -4.90 14.04
N SER A 149 -6.53 -3.91 13.17
CA SER A 149 -5.83 -4.09 11.90
C SER A 149 -4.39 -4.56 12.06
N ALA A 150 -3.69 -4.11 13.10
CA ALA A 150 -2.32 -4.56 13.39
C ALA A 150 -2.31 -6.04 13.80
N VAL A 151 -3.22 -6.46 14.67
CA VAL A 151 -3.36 -7.87 15.09
C VAL A 151 -3.60 -8.78 13.89
N ARG A 152 -4.53 -8.41 13.00
CA ARG A 152 -4.79 -9.19 11.77
C ARG A 152 -3.59 -9.21 10.83
N THR A 153 -2.88 -8.10 10.69
CA THR A 153 -1.67 -8.05 9.87
C THR A 153 -0.59 -8.98 10.40
N TYR A 154 -0.34 -8.96 11.71
CA TYR A 154 0.60 -9.90 12.34
C TYR A 154 0.20 -11.35 12.08
N LEU A 155 -1.08 -11.67 12.29
CA LEU A 155 -1.58 -13.03 12.12
C LEU A 155 -1.55 -13.48 10.66
N ASN A 156 -2.22 -12.75 9.77
CA ASN A 156 -2.49 -13.20 8.40
C ASN A 156 -1.34 -12.96 7.43
N ARG A 157 -0.55 -11.90 7.63
CA ARG A 157 0.58 -11.58 6.75
C ARG A 157 1.91 -12.17 7.24
N PHE A 158 2.11 -12.20 8.57
CA PHE A 158 3.39 -12.59 9.15
C PHE A 158 3.33 -13.90 9.95
N GLY A 159 2.16 -14.51 10.14
CA GLY A 159 2.00 -15.77 10.86
C GLY A 159 2.29 -15.66 12.36
N VAL A 160 2.12 -14.47 12.94
CA VAL A 160 2.45 -14.18 14.34
C VAL A 160 1.18 -13.92 15.14
N ALA A 161 0.92 -14.73 16.17
CA ALA A 161 -0.18 -14.51 17.09
C ALA A 161 0.14 -13.36 18.06
N ALA A 162 -0.81 -12.46 18.29
CA ALA A 162 -0.66 -11.34 19.21
C ALA A 162 -0.61 -11.77 20.70
N GLY A 163 -1.04 -12.99 21.01
CA GLY A 163 -1.04 -13.57 22.37
C GLY A 163 -1.93 -14.79 22.46
N SER A 164 -1.92 -15.46 23.61
CA SER A 164 -2.76 -16.65 23.89
C SER A 164 -4.14 -16.30 24.45
N ARG A 165 -4.34 -15.10 24.94
CA ARG A 165 -5.61 -14.54 25.38
C ARG A 165 -5.75 -13.14 24.83
N VAL A 166 -6.84 -12.91 24.11
CA VAL A 166 -7.12 -11.62 23.49
C VAL A 166 -8.45 -11.08 24.00
N VAL A 167 -8.47 -9.82 24.35
CA VAL A 167 -9.69 -9.06 24.66
C VAL A 167 -9.88 -8.02 23.58
N LEU A 168 -11.06 -7.99 22.96
CA LEU A 168 -11.41 -7.01 21.93
C LEU A 168 -12.29 -5.93 22.57
N PHE A 169 -11.86 -4.68 22.40
CA PHE A 169 -12.64 -3.49 22.76
C PHE A 169 -12.79 -2.62 21.51
N ALA A 170 -14.00 -2.50 21.01
CA ALA A 170 -14.25 -1.87 19.72
C ALA A 170 -15.62 -1.17 19.67
N ALA A 171 -15.72 -0.20 18.76
CA ALA A 171 -16.93 0.56 18.49
C ALA A 171 -17.53 0.22 17.10
N GLY A 172 -16.99 -0.74 16.37
CA GLY A 172 -17.44 -1.09 15.02
C GLY A 172 -17.25 -2.56 14.66
N ASP A 173 -17.77 -2.96 13.50
CA ASP A 173 -17.84 -4.34 13.04
C ASP A 173 -16.48 -4.96 12.68
N ASP A 174 -15.44 -4.16 12.49
CA ASP A 174 -14.09 -4.64 12.18
C ASP A 174 -13.50 -5.52 13.28
N ALA A 175 -13.96 -5.34 14.53
CA ALA A 175 -13.60 -6.20 15.65
C ALA A 175 -14.12 -7.63 15.49
N TRP A 176 -15.32 -7.82 14.94
CA TRP A 176 -15.85 -9.15 14.69
C TRP A 176 -15.01 -9.91 13.66
N THR A 177 -14.56 -9.23 12.60
CA THR A 177 -13.63 -9.81 11.63
C THR A 177 -12.34 -10.26 12.32
N THR A 178 -11.80 -9.44 13.24
CA THR A 178 -10.60 -9.79 14.00
C THR A 178 -10.85 -10.97 14.94
N ALA A 179 -12.01 -11.01 15.60
CA ALA A 179 -12.38 -12.14 16.48
C ALA A 179 -12.49 -13.46 15.72
N LEU A 180 -12.99 -13.40 14.49
CA LEU A 180 -13.13 -14.59 13.62
C LEU A 180 -11.79 -15.06 13.04
N ASP A 181 -10.83 -14.16 12.91
CA ASP A 181 -9.49 -14.48 12.42
C ASP A 181 -8.60 -15.12 13.50
N LEU A 182 -8.85 -14.80 14.79
CA LEU A 182 -8.12 -15.30 15.97
C LEU A 182 -8.62 -16.67 16.41
#